data_b73e3eb188c873d8f02b9e2a836cf226
#
_entry.id   b73e3eb188c873d8f02b9e2a836cf226
#
_cell.length_a   1.000
_cell.length_b   1.000
_cell.length_c   1.000
_cell.angle_alpha   90.00
_cell.angle_beta   90.00
_cell.angle_gamma   90.00
#
_symmetry.space_group_name_H-M   'P 1'
#
loop_
_entity.id
_entity.type
_entity.pdbx_description
1 polymer ?
#
loop_
_entity_poly.entity_id
_entity_poly.type
_entity_poly.pdbx_seq_one_letter_code
_entity_poly.pdbx_strand_id
1 'polypeptide(L)'
;MIHRYLDPDESLGELLFGLIMALTVTLGVRLLGSQDTLKPHELAIALIGCNVAWGIIDGVLYLLGSLFSRGQRNHFIRKLRKVSSQGEAISAIREEFGLDDDHLAQEKDLAAFYMATLDVLRHARIERARVRGKDLMAALMIVVLVSATAVPGAVPILLVGDPAVALRVANALQLCLLFAVGYHWARYVGANPWRTGLIIVGLCVVLVAISIALGG
;
A
#
# COMPACT_ATOMS: atom_id res chain seq x y z
N MET A 1 -13.35 -9.43 6.96
CA MET A 1 -12.30 -10.50 7.05
C MET A 1 -10.91 -9.95 6.79
N ILE A 2 -10.74 -9.08 5.79
CA ILE A 2 -9.45 -8.43 5.41
C ILE A 2 -8.84 -7.64 6.57
N HIS A 3 -9.62 -6.78 7.24
CA HIS A 3 -9.19 -5.96 8.39
C HIS A 3 -8.63 -6.73 9.62
N ARG A 4 -8.60 -8.04 9.56
CA ARG A 4 -7.96 -8.86 10.61
C ARG A 4 -6.46 -9.07 10.34
N TYR A 5 -6.01 -8.89 9.11
CA TYR A 5 -4.67 -9.22 8.64
C TYR A 5 -3.95 -8.03 8.00
N LEU A 6 -4.68 -7.13 7.36
CA LEU A 6 -4.19 -5.91 6.73
C LEU A 6 -4.94 -4.72 7.26
N ASP A 7 -4.24 -3.64 7.54
CA ASP A 7 -4.84 -2.38 7.91
C ASP A 7 -5.57 -1.75 6.72
N PRO A 8 -6.61 -0.92 6.94
CA PRO A 8 -7.39 -0.32 5.86
C PRO A 8 -6.56 0.52 4.89
N ASP A 9 -5.57 1.25 5.37
CA ASP A 9 -4.64 2.06 4.58
C ASP A 9 -3.74 1.19 3.70
N GLU A 10 -3.17 0.10 4.23
CA GLU A 10 -2.42 -0.88 3.46
C GLU A 10 -3.28 -1.47 2.34
N SER A 11 -4.49 -1.97 2.66
CA SER A 11 -5.39 -2.59 1.69
C SER A 11 -5.81 -1.63 0.57
N LEU A 12 -6.09 -0.36 0.90
CA LEU A 12 -6.46 0.66 -0.08
C LEU A 12 -5.24 1.08 -0.92
N GLY A 13 -4.06 1.15 -0.31
CA GLY A 13 -2.80 1.40 -1.00
C GLY A 13 -2.51 0.35 -2.06
N GLU A 14 -2.64 -0.93 -1.73
CA GLU A 14 -2.45 -2.04 -2.66
C GLU A 14 -3.44 -2.03 -3.83
N LEU A 15 -4.71 -1.66 -3.56
CA LEU A 15 -5.70 -1.50 -4.62
C LEU A 15 -5.36 -0.34 -5.56
N LEU A 16 -4.93 0.82 -5.02
CA LEU A 16 -4.49 1.95 -5.83
C LEU A 16 -3.29 1.58 -6.70
N PHE A 17 -2.29 0.93 -6.13
CA PHE A 17 -1.09 0.51 -6.82
C PHE A 17 -1.42 -0.43 -7.98
N GLY A 18 -2.19 -1.49 -7.73
CA GLY A 18 -2.59 -2.43 -8.78
C GLY A 18 -3.44 -1.79 -9.88
N LEU A 19 -4.35 -0.85 -9.54
CA LEU A 19 -5.15 -0.11 -10.54
C LEU A 19 -4.29 0.84 -11.39
N ILE A 20 -3.31 1.52 -10.79
CA ILE A 20 -2.35 2.38 -11.52
C ILE A 20 -1.57 1.54 -12.51
N MET A 21 -1.07 0.38 -12.11
CA MET A 21 -0.36 -0.54 -13.00
C MET A 21 -1.22 -1.00 -14.16
N ALA A 22 -2.44 -1.47 -13.86
CA ALA A 22 -3.37 -1.93 -14.89
C ALA A 22 -3.70 -0.79 -15.89
N LEU A 23 -3.91 0.43 -15.38
CA LEU A 23 -4.18 1.61 -16.19
C LEU A 23 -2.96 2.00 -17.04
N THR A 24 -1.74 1.90 -16.50
CA THR A 24 -0.50 2.15 -17.25
C THR A 24 -0.39 1.23 -18.46
N VAL A 25 -0.61 -0.06 -18.28
CA VAL A 25 -0.57 -1.04 -19.39
C VAL A 25 -1.63 -0.73 -20.44
N THR A 26 -2.88 -0.51 -20.03
CA THR A 26 -4.00 -0.31 -20.98
C THR A 26 -3.95 1.05 -21.69
N LEU A 27 -3.53 2.12 -21.02
CA LEU A 27 -3.30 3.43 -21.63
C LEU A 27 -2.03 3.46 -22.46
N GLY A 28 -0.96 2.81 -22.02
CA GLY A 28 0.30 2.68 -22.76
C GLY A 28 0.08 2.07 -24.14
N VAL A 29 -0.58 0.91 -24.20
CA VAL A 29 -0.94 0.24 -25.47
C VAL A 29 -1.77 1.17 -26.37
N ARG A 30 -2.74 1.88 -25.80
CA ARG A 30 -3.60 2.79 -26.56
C ARG A 30 -2.85 4.01 -27.11
N LEU A 31 -1.99 4.64 -26.28
CA LEU A 31 -1.29 5.89 -26.67
C LEU A 31 -0.11 5.64 -27.60
N LEU A 32 0.56 4.50 -27.45
CA LEU A 32 1.70 4.11 -28.29
C LEU A 32 1.27 3.49 -29.63
N GLY A 33 -0.05 3.38 -29.88
CA GLY A 33 -0.57 2.87 -31.15
C GLY A 33 -0.39 1.37 -31.37
N SER A 34 -0.06 0.61 -30.30
CA SER A 34 0.17 -0.84 -30.37
C SER A 34 -1.13 -1.67 -30.37
N GLN A 35 -2.30 -1.02 -30.31
CA GLN A 35 -3.59 -1.69 -30.19
C GLN A 35 -3.93 -2.59 -31.41
N ASP A 36 -3.42 -2.25 -32.61
CA ASP A 36 -3.67 -3.03 -33.82
C ASP A 36 -2.68 -4.20 -34.01
N THR A 37 -1.60 -4.23 -33.24
CA THR A 37 -0.54 -5.25 -33.35
C THR A 37 -0.68 -6.36 -32.32
N LEU A 38 -1.33 -6.11 -31.19
CA LEU A 38 -1.50 -7.07 -30.10
C LEU A 38 -2.88 -7.74 -30.17
N LYS A 39 -2.89 -9.07 -30.07
CA LYS A 39 -4.14 -9.81 -29.95
C LYS A 39 -4.77 -9.57 -28.57
N PRO A 40 -6.12 -9.47 -28.46
CA PRO A 40 -6.79 -9.18 -27.17
C PRO A 40 -6.38 -10.14 -26.04
N HIS A 41 -6.22 -11.42 -26.33
CA HIS A 41 -5.80 -12.39 -25.33
C HIS A 41 -4.35 -12.21 -24.88
N GLU A 42 -3.44 -11.81 -25.76
CA GLU A 42 -2.04 -11.53 -25.40
C GLU A 42 -1.96 -10.33 -24.48
N LEU A 43 -2.73 -9.27 -24.78
CA LEU A 43 -2.81 -8.09 -23.92
C LEU A 43 -3.44 -8.41 -22.55
N ALA A 44 -4.51 -9.19 -22.53
CA ALA A 44 -5.13 -9.60 -21.27
C ALA A 44 -4.18 -10.45 -20.40
N ILE A 45 -3.43 -11.38 -21.02
CA ILE A 45 -2.42 -12.19 -20.33
C ILE A 45 -1.29 -11.31 -19.80
N ALA A 46 -0.80 -10.36 -20.59
CA ALA A 46 0.23 -9.43 -20.17
C ALA A 46 -0.23 -8.57 -18.97
N LEU A 47 -1.45 -8.04 -19.04
CA LEU A 47 -2.06 -7.26 -17.97
C LEU A 47 -2.20 -8.04 -16.66
N ILE A 48 -2.79 -9.25 -16.75
CA ILE A 48 -2.98 -10.12 -15.57
C ILE A 48 -1.61 -10.56 -15.03
N GLY A 49 -0.71 -11.00 -15.91
CA GLY A 49 0.63 -11.47 -15.54
C GLY A 49 1.45 -10.38 -14.84
N CYS A 50 1.38 -9.16 -15.33
CA CYS A 50 2.03 -8.00 -14.71
C CYS A 50 1.52 -7.77 -13.28
N ASN A 51 0.20 -7.69 -13.08
CA ASN A 51 -0.38 -7.46 -11.75
C ASN A 51 -0.12 -8.64 -10.79
N VAL A 52 -0.15 -9.89 -11.28
CA VAL A 52 0.19 -11.06 -10.46
C VAL A 52 1.66 -11.02 -10.03
N ALA A 53 2.58 -10.72 -10.96
CA ALA A 53 4.01 -10.64 -10.65
C ALA A 53 4.29 -9.57 -9.58
N TRP A 54 3.69 -8.39 -9.74
CA TRP A 54 3.85 -7.32 -8.76
C TRP A 54 3.18 -7.65 -7.42
N GLY A 55 1.99 -8.24 -7.43
CA GLY A 55 1.35 -8.70 -6.19
C GLY A 55 2.23 -9.69 -5.42
N ILE A 56 2.95 -10.60 -6.11
CA ILE A 56 3.92 -11.49 -5.47
C ILE A 56 5.09 -10.70 -4.89
N ILE A 57 5.62 -9.71 -5.63
CA ILE A 57 6.73 -8.86 -5.18
C ILE A 57 6.30 -8.11 -3.91
N ASP A 58 5.14 -7.46 -3.91
CA ASP A 58 4.63 -6.70 -2.77
C ASP A 58 4.35 -7.60 -1.57
N GLY A 59 3.79 -8.79 -1.79
CA GLY A 59 3.63 -9.78 -0.72
C GLY A 59 4.96 -10.19 -0.08
N VAL A 60 6.01 -10.38 -0.88
CA VAL A 60 7.37 -10.67 -0.37
C VAL A 60 7.95 -9.47 0.36
N LEU A 61 7.82 -8.25 -0.18
CA LEU A 61 8.29 -7.03 0.47
C LEU A 61 7.57 -6.78 1.81
N TYR A 62 6.28 -7.07 1.90
CA TYR A 62 5.53 -7.02 3.15
C TYR A 62 6.12 -7.98 4.21
N LEU A 63 6.45 -9.22 3.83
CA LEU A 63 7.09 -10.18 4.73
C LEU A 63 8.45 -9.69 5.23
N LEU A 64 9.27 -9.15 4.33
CA LEU A 64 10.57 -8.56 4.68
C LEU A 64 10.42 -7.35 5.59
N GLY A 65 9.47 -6.45 5.30
CA GLY A 65 9.14 -5.28 6.13
C GLY A 65 8.70 -5.69 7.53
N SER A 66 7.85 -6.72 7.65
CA SER A 66 7.41 -7.26 8.93
C SER A 66 8.56 -7.83 9.77
N LEU A 67 9.51 -8.53 9.13
CA LEU A 67 10.72 -9.04 9.80
C LEU A 67 11.62 -7.90 10.25
N PHE A 68 11.82 -6.90 9.38
CA PHE A 68 12.65 -5.74 9.66
C PHE A 68 12.12 -4.93 10.85
N SER A 69 10.82 -4.60 10.85
CA SER A 69 10.17 -3.86 11.94
C SER A 69 10.28 -4.58 13.28
N ARG A 70 10.13 -5.91 13.30
CA ARG A 70 10.36 -6.72 14.51
C ARG A 70 11.82 -6.70 14.95
N GLY A 71 12.74 -6.75 13.98
CA GLY A 71 14.18 -6.64 14.23
C GLY A 71 14.54 -5.30 14.86
N GLN A 72 14.06 -4.19 14.28
CA GLN A 72 14.25 -2.83 14.81
C GLN A 72 13.70 -2.69 16.22
N ARG A 73 12.47 -3.13 16.48
CA ARG A 73 11.87 -3.10 17.83
C ARG A 73 12.72 -3.86 18.83
N ASN A 74 13.19 -5.05 18.48
CA ASN A 74 14.06 -5.83 19.35
C ASN A 74 15.40 -5.14 19.61
N HIS A 75 15.97 -4.49 18.60
CA HIS A 75 17.20 -3.70 18.73
C HIS A 75 17.00 -2.50 19.66
N PHE A 76 15.90 -1.78 19.48
CA PHE A 76 15.53 -0.65 20.32
C PHE A 76 15.38 -1.05 21.81
N ILE A 77 14.64 -2.14 22.09
CA ILE A 77 14.49 -2.66 23.46
C ILE A 77 15.84 -3.03 24.07
N ARG A 78 16.75 -3.66 23.29
CA ARG A 78 18.10 -3.97 23.76
C ARG A 78 18.94 -2.72 24.05
N LYS A 79 18.80 -1.68 23.21
CA LYS A 79 19.47 -0.38 23.41
C LYS A 79 18.98 0.25 24.72
N LEU A 80 17.67 0.33 24.92
CA LEU A 80 17.09 0.88 26.14
C LEU A 80 17.54 0.17 27.44
N ARG A 81 17.70 -1.16 27.39
CA ARG A 81 18.16 -1.94 28.55
C ARG A 81 19.64 -1.71 28.91
N LYS A 82 20.46 -1.24 27.97
CA LYS A 82 21.86 -0.94 28.21
C LYS A 82 22.09 0.48 28.74
N VAL A 83 21.11 1.36 28.58
CA VAL A 83 21.17 2.74 29.06
C VAL A 83 20.93 2.75 30.57
N SER A 84 21.91 3.26 31.33
CA SER A 84 21.85 3.36 32.78
C SER A 84 21.11 4.62 33.24
N SER A 85 21.14 5.69 32.43
CA SER A 85 20.48 6.97 32.73
C SER A 85 19.00 6.91 32.30
N GLN A 86 18.11 7.21 33.25
CA GLN A 86 16.68 7.29 32.99
C GLN A 86 16.33 8.41 31.98
N GLY A 87 17.03 9.54 32.06
CA GLY A 87 16.84 10.66 31.15
C GLY A 87 17.18 10.31 29.70
N GLU A 88 18.31 9.63 29.48
CA GLU A 88 18.70 9.17 28.13
C GLU A 88 17.71 8.13 27.57
N ALA A 89 17.21 7.23 28.43
CA ALA A 89 16.21 6.25 28.00
C ALA A 89 14.90 6.93 27.61
N ILE A 90 14.44 7.93 28.36
CA ILE A 90 13.24 8.72 28.03
C ILE A 90 13.45 9.51 26.74
N SER A 91 14.62 10.14 26.55
CA SER A 91 14.93 10.86 25.31
C SER A 91 14.90 9.94 24.09
N ALA A 92 15.42 8.71 24.21
CA ALA A 92 15.37 7.73 23.14
C ALA A 92 13.93 7.26 22.81
N ILE A 93 13.06 7.14 23.81
CA ILE A 93 11.64 6.83 23.63
C ILE A 93 10.92 8.01 22.98
N ARG A 94 11.22 9.23 23.40
CA ARG A 94 10.67 10.47 22.85
C ARG A 94 10.98 10.60 21.35
N GLU A 95 12.23 10.34 20.96
CA GLU A 95 12.67 10.34 19.55
C GLU A 95 11.96 9.26 18.73
N GLU A 96 11.78 8.07 19.28
CA GLU A 96 11.13 6.93 18.56
C GLU A 96 9.63 7.13 18.35
N PHE A 97 8.93 7.76 19.33
CA PHE A 97 7.48 7.93 19.25
C PHE A 97 7.05 9.26 18.61
N GLY A 98 7.93 10.29 18.57
CA GLY A 98 7.69 11.57 17.89
C GLY A 98 6.47 12.37 18.36
N LEU A 99 5.90 12.08 19.54
CA LEU A 99 4.65 12.72 20.02
C LEU A 99 4.79 14.19 20.38
N ASP A 100 6.03 14.68 20.48
CA ASP A 100 6.29 16.09 20.86
C ASP A 100 6.02 17.07 19.71
N ASP A 101 6.09 16.59 18.46
CA ASP A 101 5.92 17.43 17.27
C ASP A 101 4.45 17.83 17.02
N ASP A 102 3.51 17.07 17.57
CA ASP A 102 2.08 17.25 17.29
C ASP A 102 1.32 18.15 18.27
N HIS A 103 1.96 18.63 19.35
CA HIS A 103 1.32 19.40 20.45
C HIS A 103 0.01 18.77 20.98
N LEU A 104 -0.15 17.45 20.85
CA LEU A 104 -1.38 16.72 21.14
C LEU A 104 -1.63 16.51 22.64
N ALA A 105 -0.60 16.62 23.47
CA ALA A 105 -0.69 16.36 24.90
C ALA A 105 0.09 17.39 25.74
N GLN A 106 -0.31 17.55 26.99
CA GLN A 106 0.44 18.40 27.94
C GLN A 106 1.77 17.72 28.29
N GLU A 107 2.83 18.53 28.50
CA GLU A 107 4.18 18.02 28.78
C GLU A 107 4.23 17.07 29.97
N LYS A 108 3.43 17.34 31.00
CA LYS A 108 3.34 16.48 32.19
C LYS A 108 2.73 15.08 31.85
N ASP A 109 1.76 15.02 30.92
CA ASP A 109 1.11 13.78 30.53
C ASP A 109 2.03 12.96 29.62
N LEU A 110 2.80 13.63 28.75
CA LEU A 110 3.87 13.03 27.95
C LEU A 110 4.97 12.43 28.85
N ALA A 111 5.39 13.13 29.88
CA ALA A 111 6.39 12.62 30.82
C ALA A 111 5.89 11.33 31.51
N ALA A 112 4.64 11.31 31.98
CA ALA A 112 4.03 10.13 32.58
C ALA A 112 3.93 8.95 31.59
N PHE A 113 3.54 9.23 30.33
CA PHE A 113 3.49 8.24 29.25
C PHE A 113 4.88 7.62 28.97
N TYR A 114 5.92 8.46 28.83
CA TYR A 114 7.28 7.96 28.56
C TYR A 114 7.83 7.14 29.72
N MET A 115 7.53 7.51 30.96
CA MET A 115 7.92 6.73 32.14
C MET A 115 7.25 5.36 32.17
N ALA A 116 5.94 5.30 31.96
CA ALA A 116 5.20 4.05 31.90
C ALA A 116 5.66 3.16 30.73
N THR A 117 5.93 3.78 29.57
CA THR A 117 6.46 3.09 28.38
C THR A 117 7.84 2.50 28.66
N LEU A 118 8.74 3.23 29.31
CA LEU A 118 10.06 2.75 29.69
C LEU A 118 9.97 1.53 30.59
N ASP A 119 9.09 1.56 31.59
CA ASP A 119 8.89 0.43 32.51
C ASP A 119 8.40 -0.83 31.78
N VAL A 120 7.41 -0.69 30.90
CA VAL A 120 6.91 -1.79 30.07
C VAL A 120 8.01 -2.34 29.14
N LEU A 121 8.79 -1.48 28.48
CA LEU A 121 9.84 -1.89 27.54
C LEU A 121 11.01 -2.58 28.25
N ARG A 122 11.36 -2.18 29.47
CA ARG A 122 12.39 -2.86 30.27
C ARG A 122 12.02 -4.31 30.60
N HIS A 123 10.73 -4.59 30.82
CA HIS A 123 10.23 -5.93 31.13
C HIS A 123 9.75 -6.70 29.87
N ALA A 124 9.74 -6.07 28.68
CA ALA A 124 9.23 -6.68 27.46
C ALA A 124 10.05 -7.93 27.07
N ARG A 125 9.38 -9.00 26.66
CA ARG A 125 10.05 -10.21 26.15
C ARG A 125 10.57 -9.95 24.74
N ILE A 126 11.86 -10.18 24.53
CA ILE A 126 12.50 -10.12 23.20
C ILE A 126 12.34 -11.49 22.53
N GLU A 127 11.44 -11.58 21.56
CA GLU A 127 11.29 -12.78 20.74
C GLU A 127 12.13 -12.64 19.46
N ARG A 128 12.60 -13.79 18.93
CA ARG A 128 13.28 -13.76 17.61
C ARG A 128 12.34 -13.24 16.54
N ALA A 129 12.84 -12.32 15.70
CA ALA A 129 12.12 -11.89 14.51
C ALA A 129 11.95 -13.10 13.58
N ARG A 130 10.71 -13.49 13.33
CA ARG A 130 10.34 -14.60 12.43
C ARG A 130 9.02 -14.30 11.75
N VAL A 131 8.83 -14.86 10.57
CA VAL A 131 7.55 -14.80 9.86
C VAL A 131 6.52 -15.59 10.67
N ARG A 132 5.36 -15.00 10.88
CA ARG A 132 4.22 -15.62 11.55
C ARG A 132 3.16 -16.01 10.52
N GLY A 133 2.29 -16.95 10.83
CA GLY A 133 1.20 -17.35 9.95
C GLY A 133 0.27 -16.18 9.54
N LYS A 134 0.13 -15.18 10.42
CA LYS A 134 -0.62 -13.95 10.10
C LYS A 134 0.05 -13.12 8.99
N ASP A 135 1.37 -13.03 8.99
CA ASP A 135 2.13 -12.29 7.98
C ASP A 135 2.00 -12.97 6.61
N LEU A 136 2.06 -14.31 6.60
CA LEU A 136 1.89 -15.07 5.36
C LEU A 136 0.47 -14.89 4.79
N MET A 137 -0.55 -14.85 5.66
CA MET A 137 -1.92 -14.60 5.24
C MET A 137 -2.09 -13.17 4.71
N ALA A 138 -1.47 -12.17 5.36
CA ALA A 138 -1.45 -10.79 4.88
C ALA A 138 -0.77 -10.68 3.50
N ALA A 139 0.41 -11.28 3.35
CA ALA A 139 1.10 -11.33 2.06
C ALA A 139 0.26 -11.99 0.96
N LEU A 140 -0.42 -13.09 1.26
CA LEU A 140 -1.33 -13.73 0.31
C LEU A 140 -2.51 -12.81 -0.07
N MET A 141 -3.04 -12.06 0.90
CA MET A 141 -4.11 -11.09 0.64
C MET A 141 -3.62 -9.95 -0.28
N ILE A 142 -2.40 -9.46 -0.10
CA ILE A 142 -1.77 -8.48 -1.00
C ILE A 142 -1.71 -9.03 -2.42
N VAL A 143 -1.18 -10.26 -2.60
CA VAL A 143 -1.14 -10.92 -3.92
C VAL A 143 -2.52 -10.95 -4.57
N VAL A 144 -3.54 -11.36 -3.81
CA VAL A 144 -4.92 -11.45 -4.33
C VAL A 144 -5.49 -10.08 -4.66
N LEU A 145 -5.30 -9.08 -3.79
CA LEU A 145 -5.82 -7.72 -4.01
C LEU A 145 -5.20 -7.09 -5.26
N VAL A 146 -3.87 -7.08 -5.37
CA VAL A 146 -3.17 -6.50 -6.54
C VAL A 146 -3.54 -7.26 -7.82
N SER A 147 -3.56 -8.60 -7.80
CA SER A 147 -3.95 -9.40 -8.95
C SER A 147 -5.40 -9.13 -9.41
N ALA A 148 -6.33 -8.97 -8.45
CA ALA A 148 -7.73 -8.72 -8.74
C ALA A 148 -7.98 -7.38 -9.45
N THR A 149 -7.10 -6.39 -9.28
CA THR A 149 -7.22 -5.09 -9.96
C THR A 149 -7.00 -5.16 -11.47
N ALA A 150 -6.41 -6.25 -11.99
CA ALA A 150 -6.29 -6.48 -13.42
C ALA A 150 -7.64 -6.87 -14.05
N VAL A 151 -8.57 -7.47 -13.29
CA VAL A 151 -9.83 -8.02 -13.83
C VAL A 151 -10.69 -6.96 -14.53
N PRO A 152 -10.92 -5.76 -13.96
CA PRO A 152 -11.70 -4.71 -14.62
C PRO A 152 -11.11 -4.24 -15.95
N GLY A 153 -9.79 -4.34 -16.11
CA GLY A 153 -9.12 -4.07 -17.39
C GLY A 153 -9.20 -5.23 -18.37
N ALA A 154 -8.95 -6.44 -17.89
CA ALA A 154 -8.88 -7.64 -18.74
C ALA A 154 -10.26 -8.06 -19.31
N VAL A 155 -11.35 -7.94 -18.52
CA VAL A 155 -12.68 -8.37 -18.95
C VAL A 155 -13.16 -7.63 -20.20
N PRO A 156 -13.14 -6.29 -20.30
CA PRO A 156 -13.51 -5.62 -21.54
C PRO A 156 -12.64 -5.98 -22.73
N ILE A 157 -11.32 -6.15 -22.50
CA ILE A 157 -10.36 -6.52 -23.56
C ILE A 157 -10.73 -7.89 -24.19
N LEU A 158 -11.22 -8.83 -23.38
CA LEU A 158 -11.59 -10.16 -23.84
C LEU A 158 -12.99 -10.25 -24.43
N LEU A 159 -13.94 -9.40 -23.99
CA LEU A 159 -15.35 -9.52 -24.36
C LEU A 159 -15.80 -8.55 -25.46
N VAL A 160 -15.12 -7.42 -25.63
CA VAL A 160 -15.48 -6.40 -26.62
C VAL A 160 -14.68 -6.65 -27.90
N GLY A 161 -15.36 -6.88 -29.02
CA GLY A 161 -14.74 -7.23 -30.29
C GLY A 161 -13.90 -6.12 -30.93
N ASP A 162 -14.21 -4.85 -30.65
CA ASP A 162 -13.45 -3.69 -31.14
C ASP A 162 -12.36 -3.31 -30.11
N PRO A 163 -11.06 -3.44 -30.46
CA PRO A 163 -9.96 -3.17 -29.53
C PRO A 163 -9.96 -1.74 -28.96
N ALA A 164 -10.32 -0.74 -29.77
CA ALA A 164 -10.33 0.66 -29.33
C ALA A 164 -11.47 0.92 -28.33
N VAL A 165 -12.64 0.29 -28.54
CA VAL A 165 -13.77 0.36 -27.60
C VAL A 165 -13.43 -0.42 -26.32
N ALA A 166 -12.85 -1.61 -26.44
CA ALA A 166 -12.42 -2.43 -25.31
C ALA A 166 -11.51 -1.67 -24.36
N LEU A 167 -10.46 -1.03 -24.87
CA LEU A 167 -9.52 -0.23 -24.08
C LEU A 167 -10.17 1.01 -23.46
N ARG A 168 -11.12 1.66 -24.14
CA ARG A 168 -11.85 2.80 -23.57
C ARG A 168 -12.69 2.36 -22.37
N VAL A 169 -13.40 1.25 -22.51
CA VAL A 169 -14.23 0.70 -21.42
C VAL A 169 -13.34 0.26 -20.26
N ALA A 170 -12.25 -0.45 -20.53
CA ALA A 170 -11.28 -0.87 -19.50
C ALA A 170 -10.75 0.34 -18.71
N ASN A 171 -10.27 1.38 -19.40
CA ASN A 171 -9.75 2.59 -18.76
C ASN A 171 -10.82 3.33 -17.95
N ALA A 172 -12.06 3.42 -18.47
CA ALA A 172 -13.17 4.06 -17.75
C ALA A 172 -13.49 3.30 -16.46
N LEU A 173 -13.56 1.97 -16.50
CA LEU A 173 -13.78 1.15 -15.31
C LEU A 173 -12.67 1.32 -14.27
N GLN A 174 -11.41 1.33 -14.70
CA GLN A 174 -10.26 1.52 -13.81
C GLN A 174 -10.29 2.91 -13.16
N LEU A 175 -10.60 3.97 -13.91
CA LEU A 175 -10.76 5.33 -13.35
C LEU A 175 -11.91 5.42 -12.36
N CYS A 176 -13.05 4.77 -12.63
CA CYS A 176 -14.16 4.69 -11.68
C CYS A 176 -13.76 3.97 -10.38
N LEU A 177 -12.97 2.91 -10.49
CA LEU A 177 -12.46 2.18 -9.33
C LEU A 177 -11.44 3.00 -8.54
N LEU A 178 -10.53 3.72 -9.21
CA LEU A 178 -9.61 4.65 -8.55
C LEU A 178 -10.38 5.73 -7.76
N PHE A 179 -11.44 6.28 -8.36
CA PHE A 179 -12.31 7.22 -7.66
C PHE A 179 -12.97 6.57 -6.44
N ALA A 180 -13.51 5.35 -6.59
CA ALA A 180 -14.17 4.64 -5.51
C ALA A 180 -13.20 4.34 -4.35
N VAL A 181 -11.96 3.92 -4.64
CA VAL A 181 -10.92 3.70 -3.62
C VAL A 181 -10.59 5.01 -2.90
N GLY A 182 -10.39 6.11 -3.63
CA GLY A 182 -10.15 7.44 -3.05
C GLY A 182 -11.32 7.96 -2.23
N TYR A 183 -12.53 7.71 -2.67
CA TYR A 183 -13.75 8.05 -1.93
C TYR A 183 -13.81 7.30 -0.59
N HIS A 184 -13.52 6.00 -0.59
CA HIS A 184 -13.49 5.20 0.63
C HIS A 184 -12.34 5.61 1.55
N TRP A 185 -11.15 5.90 1.01
CA TRP A 185 -10.01 6.39 1.79
C TRP A 185 -10.38 7.65 2.59
N ALA A 186 -11.03 8.62 1.93
CA ALA A 186 -11.45 9.85 2.59
C ALA A 186 -12.36 9.61 3.81
N ARG A 187 -13.19 8.57 3.76
CA ARG A 187 -14.08 8.23 4.89
C ARG A 187 -13.32 7.72 6.10
N TYR A 188 -12.15 7.09 5.91
CA TYR A 188 -11.30 6.67 7.03
C TYR A 188 -10.57 7.85 7.68
N VAL A 189 -10.13 8.83 6.89
CA VAL A 189 -9.39 10.00 7.41
C VAL A 189 -10.29 11.18 7.75
N GLY A 190 -11.61 11.05 7.62
CA GLY A 190 -12.55 12.13 7.92
C GLY A 190 -12.54 13.30 6.92
N ALA A 191 -11.96 13.11 5.72
CA ALA A 191 -11.90 14.12 4.67
C ALA A 191 -13.17 14.11 3.79
N ASN A 192 -13.31 15.12 2.90
CA ASN A 192 -14.40 15.16 1.95
C ASN A 192 -14.24 14.07 0.86
N PRO A 193 -15.15 13.05 0.81
CA PRO A 193 -14.96 11.89 -0.07
C PRO A 193 -14.92 12.24 -1.56
N TRP A 194 -15.74 13.20 -2.01
CA TRP A 194 -15.78 13.59 -3.41
C TRP A 194 -14.50 14.31 -3.85
N ARG A 195 -14.02 15.24 -3.03
CA ARG A 195 -12.77 15.97 -3.32
C ARG A 195 -11.58 15.02 -3.31
N THR A 196 -11.47 14.18 -2.30
CA THR A 196 -10.36 13.21 -2.19
C THR A 196 -10.39 12.20 -3.33
N GLY A 197 -11.57 11.68 -3.69
CA GLY A 197 -11.70 10.79 -4.84
C GLY A 197 -11.18 11.42 -6.14
N LEU A 198 -11.56 12.68 -6.41
CA LEU A 198 -11.08 13.41 -7.59
C LEU A 198 -9.59 13.72 -7.54
N ILE A 199 -9.06 14.09 -6.37
CA ILE A 199 -7.62 14.35 -6.19
C ILE A 199 -6.81 13.07 -6.46
N ILE A 200 -7.25 11.93 -5.91
CA ILE A 200 -6.57 10.64 -6.11
C ILE A 200 -6.61 10.24 -7.59
N VAL A 201 -7.76 10.36 -8.27
CA VAL A 201 -7.82 10.10 -9.72
C VAL A 201 -6.86 11.01 -10.49
N GLY A 202 -6.85 12.32 -10.20
CA GLY A 202 -5.97 13.27 -10.85
C GLY A 202 -4.49 12.92 -10.63
N LEU A 203 -4.11 12.61 -9.40
CA LEU A 203 -2.75 12.18 -9.05
C LEU A 203 -2.37 10.89 -9.79
N CYS A 204 -3.24 9.88 -9.78
CA CYS A 204 -2.98 8.62 -10.46
C CYS A 204 -2.83 8.80 -11.98
N VAL A 205 -3.66 9.64 -12.61
CA VAL A 205 -3.52 9.94 -14.04
C VAL A 205 -2.18 10.62 -14.35
N VAL A 206 -1.71 11.53 -13.50
CA VAL A 206 -0.38 12.16 -13.65
C VAL A 206 0.72 11.11 -13.52
N LEU A 207 0.65 10.23 -12.53
CA LEU A 207 1.64 9.15 -12.32
C LEU A 207 1.67 8.19 -13.52
N VAL A 208 0.51 7.80 -14.05
CA VAL A 208 0.40 6.97 -15.25
C VAL A 208 1.01 7.68 -16.47
N ALA A 209 0.73 8.97 -16.65
CA ALA A 209 1.30 9.74 -17.75
C ALA A 209 2.83 9.82 -17.66
N ILE A 210 3.38 10.02 -16.47
CA ILE A 210 4.83 9.99 -16.21
C ILE A 210 5.39 8.59 -16.52
N SER A 211 4.76 7.52 -16.05
CA SER A 211 5.19 6.15 -16.31
C SER A 211 5.27 5.86 -17.80
N ILE A 212 4.22 6.19 -18.56
CA ILE A 212 4.19 5.98 -20.01
C ILE A 212 5.27 6.83 -20.73
N ALA A 213 5.48 8.07 -20.28
CA ALA A 213 6.51 8.93 -20.86
C ALA A 213 7.94 8.40 -20.62
N LEU A 214 8.15 7.65 -19.56
CA LEU A 214 9.43 7.01 -19.23
C LEU A 214 9.57 5.60 -19.83
N GLY A 215 8.60 5.12 -20.61
CA GLY A 215 8.65 3.83 -21.30
C GLY A 215 8.13 2.66 -20.48
N GLY A 216 7.34 2.95 -19.43
CA GLY A 216 6.69 1.94 -18.58
C GLY A 216 5.37 1.43 -19.13
#